data_04958482fa77bc1499010f671e063039
#
_entry.id   04958482fa77bc1499010f671e063039
#
_cell.length_a   1.000
_cell.length_b   1.000
_cell.length_c   1.000
_cell.angle_alpha   90.00
_cell.angle_beta   90.00
_cell.angle_gamma   90.00
#
_symmetry.space_group_name_H-M   'P 1'
#
loop_
_entity.id
_entity.type
_entity.pdbx_description
1 polymer ?
#
loop_
_entity_poly.entity_id
_entity_poly.type
_entity_poly.pdbx_seq_one_letter_code
_entity_poly.pdbx_strand_id
1 'polypeptide(L)'
;MSNGNLHRYVVTFHYRETGLSDVLTLTGAMTSGGFSTTLMDDKGNPHELGTNSFGIVTTLTQEGLKQQVIAAGESALGQTPDVTLTTLDDFLRDAARSTE
;
A
#
# COMPACT_ATOMS: atom_id res chain seq x y z
N MET A 1 -15.53 17.75 -14.43
CA MET A 1 -15.26 17.35 -14.11
C MET A 1 -14.87 16.78 -13.29
N SER A 2 -15.04 16.45 -12.92
CA SER A 2 -14.69 16.15 -12.08
C SER A 2 -13.96 15.20 -11.87
N ASN A 3 -13.35 15.04 -11.86
CA ASN A 3 -12.60 14.27 -11.58
C ASN A 3 -12.28 14.11 -10.37
N GLY A 4 -12.82 14.36 -9.66
CA GLY A 4 -12.54 14.39 -8.29
C GLY A 4 -12.57 13.11 -7.56
N ASN A 5 -12.46 12.02 -8.22
CA ASN A 5 -12.54 10.70 -7.57
C ASN A 5 -11.18 10.17 -7.17
N LEU A 6 -10.38 11.01 -6.53
CA LEU A 6 -9.11 10.55 -5.98
C LEU A 6 -9.36 9.80 -4.69
N HIS A 7 -8.72 8.66 -4.55
CA HIS A 7 -8.83 7.82 -3.38
C HIS A 7 -7.45 7.63 -2.77
N ARG A 8 -7.40 7.56 -1.45
CA ARG A 8 -6.19 7.21 -0.73
C ARG A 8 -6.30 5.78 -0.30
N TYR A 9 -5.46 4.93 -0.88
CA TYR A 9 -5.48 3.50 -0.57
C TYR A 9 -4.20 3.10 0.11
N VAL A 10 -4.31 2.11 0.99
CA VAL A 10 -3.15 1.47 1.60
C VAL A 10 -3.14 0.02 1.17
N VAL A 11 -2.00 -0.41 0.67
CA VAL A 11 -1.78 -1.77 0.22
C VAL A 11 -0.81 -2.41 1.20
N THR A 12 -1.17 -3.57 1.74
CA THR A 12 -0.30 -4.31 2.64
C THR A 12 -0.01 -5.67 2.02
N PHE A 13 1.27 -6.03 1.97
CA PHE A 13 1.71 -7.29 1.39
C PHE A 13 1.96 -8.31 2.48
N HIS A 14 1.47 -9.53 2.24
CA HIS A 14 1.68 -10.67 3.12
C HIS A 14 2.37 -11.75 2.30
N TYR A 15 3.57 -12.13 2.71
CA TYR A 15 4.35 -13.10 1.96
C TYR A 15 5.37 -13.74 2.89
N ARG A 16 6.00 -14.80 2.40
CA ARG A 16 7.02 -15.48 3.16
C ARG A 16 8.33 -14.72 3.03
N GLU A 17 8.74 -14.04 4.07
CA GLU A 17 9.99 -13.31 4.08
C GLU A 17 11.14 -14.26 4.33
N THR A 18 12.19 -14.15 3.50
CA THR A 18 13.39 -14.94 3.67
C THR A 18 14.54 -14.11 4.20
N GLY A 19 14.33 -12.81 4.37
CA GLY A 19 15.34 -11.91 4.89
C GLY A 19 15.00 -10.47 4.62
N LEU A 20 15.82 -9.58 5.13
CA LEU A 20 15.61 -8.15 4.98
C LEU A 20 15.65 -7.71 3.52
N SER A 21 16.39 -8.44 2.68
CA SER A 21 16.49 -8.07 1.27
C SER A 21 15.14 -8.13 0.57
N ASP A 22 14.24 -9.01 0.98
CA ASP A 22 12.91 -9.08 0.39
C ASP A 22 12.13 -7.80 0.66
N VAL A 23 12.20 -7.31 1.90
CA VAL A 23 11.51 -6.07 2.29
C VAL A 23 12.08 -4.90 1.49
N LEU A 24 13.40 -4.82 1.37
CA LEU A 24 14.05 -3.73 0.65
C LEU A 24 13.73 -3.76 -0.84
N THR A 25 13.72 -4.95 -1.42
CA THR A 25 13.41 -5.10 -2.85
C THR A 25 11.96 -4.68 -3.12
N LEU A 26 11.03 -5.13 -2.27
CA LEU A 26 9.63 -4.77 -2.42
C LEU A 26 9.44 -3.26 -2.27
N THR A 27 10.06 -2.67 -1.25
CA THR A 27 9.95 -1.23 -1.00
C THR A 27 10.48 -0.45 -2.21
N GLY A 28 11.61 -0.84 -2.76
CA GLY A 28 12.17 -0.18 -3.92
C GLY A 28 11.26 -0.28 -5.13
N ALA A 29 10.69 -1.46 -5.37
CA ALA A 29 9.80 -1.66 -6.50
C ALA A 29 8.54 -0.82 -6.37
N MET A 30 7.96 -0.77 -5.18
CA MET A 30 6.72 -0.04 -4.97
C MET A 30 6.95 1.47 -5.04
N THR A 31 8.03 1.98 -4.44
CA THR A 31 8.30 3.41 -4.49
C THR A 31 8.65 3.85 -5.91
N SER A 32 9.32 3.00 -6.68
CA SER A 32 9.57 3.29 -8.10
C SER A 32 8.27 3.35 -8.89
N GLY A 33 7.26 2.62 -8.46
CA GLY A 33 5.96 2.60 -9.12
C GLY A 33 5.02 3.71 -8.67
N GLY A 34 5.49 4.64 -7.84
CA GLY A 34 4.68 5.78 -7.43
C GLY A 34 4.01 5.61 -6.08
N PHE A 35 4.30 4.53 -5.37
CA PHE A 35 3.75 4.33 -4.03
C PHE A 35 4.65 4.98 -2.99
N SER A 36 4.09 5.24 -1.83
CA SER A 36 4.81 5.91 -0.76
C SER A 36 4.67 5.11 0.53
N THR A 37 5.65 5.21 1.41
CA THR A 37 5.58 4.58 2.73
C THR A 37 4.81 5.45 3.72
N THR A 38 4.41 6.64 3.31
CA THR A 38 3.69 7.59 4.14
C THR A 38 2.57 8.19 3.32
N LEU A 39 1.40 8.38 3.94
CA LEU A 39 0.29 9.10 3.32
C LEU A 39 -0.18 10.20 4.25
N MET A 40 -0.63 11.29 3.68
CA MET A 40 -1.26 12.37 4.44
C MET A 40 -2.76 12.16 4.47
N ASP A 41 -3.37 12.47 5.61
CA ASP A 41 -4.82 12.45 5.73
C ASP A 41 -5.41 13.74 5.16
N ASP A 42 -6.74 13.92 5.25
CA ASP A 42 -7.40 15.11 4.71
C ASP A 42 -6.94 16.39 5.38
N LYS A 43 -6.39 16.28 6.58
CA LYS A 43 -5.96 17.45 7.34
C LYS A 43 -4.49 17.75 7.14
N GLY A 44 -3.82 16.98 6.27
CA GLY A 44 -2.42 17.18 5.98
C GLY A 44 -1.47 16.55 6.98
N ASN A 45 -1.96 15.68 7.85
CA ASN A 45 -1.11 14.99 8.81
C ASN A 45 -0.51 13.74 8.18
N PRO A 46 0.82 13.57 8.23
CA PRO A 46 1.43 12.38 7.64
C PRO A 46 1.28 11.17 8.56
N HIS A 47 1.12 10.01 7.95
CA HIS A 47 0.99 8.75 8.66
C HIS A 47 1.93 7.75 8.03
N GLU A 48 2.82 7.17 8.82
CA GLU A 48 3.66 6.08 8.37
C GLU A 48 2.84 4.80 8.36
N LEU A 49 2.97 4.04 7.29
CA LEU A 49 2.08 2.91 7.07
C LEU A 49 2.65 1.60 7.60
N GLY A 50 3.94 1.56 7.88
CA GLY A 50 4.57 0.36 8.43
C GLY A 50 5.22 -0.50 7.38
N THR A 51 5.91 -1.53 7.84
CA THR A 51 6.64 -2.44 6.97
C THR A 51 5.67 -3.19 6.06
N ASN A 52 6.02 -3.29 4.77
CA ASN A 52 5.23 -3.98 3.75
C ASN A 52 3.89 -3.32 3.47
N SER A 53 3.70 -2.08 3.92
CA SER A 53 2.50 -1.29 3.63
C SER A 53 2.87 -0.06 2.84
N PHE A 54 2.09 0.23 1.80
CA PHE A 54 2.38 1.32 0.89
C PHE A 54 1.09 2.05 0.56
N GLY A 55 1.21 3.35 0.33
CA GLY A 55 0.05 4.15 0.03
C GLY A 55 0.12 4.78 -1.34
N ILE A 56 -1.03 5.06 -1.89
CA ILE A 56 -1.12 5.75 -3.18
C ILE A 56 -2.40 6.57 -3.21
N VAL A 57 -2.33 7.71 -3.87
CA VAL A 57 -3.49 8.53 -4.19
C VAL A 57 -3.76 8.34 -5.68
N THR A 58 -4.92 7.81 -6.01
CA THR A 58 -5.19 7.40 -7.38
C THR A 58 -6.68 7.46 -7.69
N THR A 59 -7.00 7.50 -8.98
CA THR A 59 -8.37 7.39 -9.44
C THR A 59 -8.76 5.96 -9.82
N LEU A 60 -7.80 5.01 -9.71
CA LEU A 60 -8.09 3.62 -10.06
C LEU A 60 -9.08 3.01 -9.09
N THR A 61 -9.81 2.00 -9.58
CA THR A 61 -10.68 1.21 -8.70
C THR A 61 -9.83 0.33 -7.81
N GLN A 62 -10.41 -0.14 -6.71
CA GLN A 62 -9.69 -1.06 -5.83
C GLN A 62 -9.26 -2.32 -6.56
N GLU A 63 -10.14 -2.85 -7.39
CA GLU A 63 -9.85 -4.10 -8.10
C GLU A 63 -8.71 -3.92 -9.10
N GLY A 64 -8.75 -2.83 -9.87
CA GLY A 64 -7.69 -2.56 -10.82
C GLY A 64 -6.36 -2.33 -10.14
N LEU A 65 -6.37 -1.59 -9.03
CA LEU A 65 -5.17 -1.32 -8.28
C LEU A 65 -4.62 -2.61 -7.67
N LYS A 66 -5.49 -3.46 -7.14
CA LYS A 66 -5.06 -4.70 -6.51
C LYS A 66 -4.33 -5.60 -7.50
N GLN A 67 -4.86 -5.74 -8.71
CA GLN A 67 -4.20 -6.55 -9.72
C GLN A 67 -2.83 -5.99 -10.07
N GLN A 68 -2.73 -4.69 -10.16
CA GLN A 68 -1.47 -4.04 -10.50
C GLN A 68 -0.42 -4.27 -9.41
N VAL A 69 -0.82 -4.16 -8.13
CA VAL A 69 0.14 -4.32 -7.05
C VAL A 69 0.53 -5.79 -6.86
N ILE A 70 -0.38 -6.73 -7.11
CA ILE A 70 -0.02 -8.14 -7.04
C ILE A 70 1.04 -8.45 -8.10
N ALA A 71 0.87 -7.95 -9.31
CA ALA A 71 1.84 -8.18 -10.37
C ALA A 71 3.19 -7.56 -10.03
N ALA A 72 3.19 -6.35 -9.48
CA ALA A 72 4.43 -5.68 -9.09
C ALA A 72 5.13 -6.44 -7.97
N GLY A 73 4.38 -6.90 -6.97
CA GLY A 73 4.95 -7.66 -5.87
C GLY A 73 5.50 -8.99 -6.32
N GLU A 74 4.78 -9.66 -7.21
CA GLU A 74 5.24 -10.95 -7.73
C GLU A 74 6.56 -10.79 -8.48
N SER A 75 6.66 -9.75 -9.28
CA SER A 75 7.89 -9.46 -10.03
C SER A 75 9.05 -9.18 -9.09
N ALA A 76 8.80 -8.45 -8.02
CA ALA A 76 9.86 -8.05 -7.09
C ALA A 76 10.29 -9.21 -6.19
N LEU A 77 9.35 -10.04 -5.76
CA LEU A 77 9.61 -11.06 -4.74
C LEU A 77 9.88 -12.44 -5.30
N GLY A 78 9.51 -12.69 -6.55
CA GLY A 78 9.63 -14.02 -7.13
C GLY A 78 8.62 -15.00 -6.58
N GLN A 79 7.61 -14.52 -5.87
CA GLN A 79 6.50 -15.33 -5.36
C GLN A 79 5.25 -14.47 -5.40
N THR A 80 4.10 -15.11 -5.44
CA THR A 80 2.81 -14.39 -5.48
C THR A 80 2.42 -14.02 -4.06
N PRO A 81 2.43 -12.73 -3.71
CA PRO A 81 2.06 -12.32 -2.35
C PRO A 81 0.55 -12.23 -2.19
N ASP A 82 0.09 -12.36 -0.96
CA ASP A 82 -1.27 -11.94 -0.62
C ASP A 82 -1.26 -10.45 -0.38
N VAL A 83 -2.31 -9.78 -0.85
CA VAL A 83 -2.39 -8.33 -0.77
C VAL A 83 -3.71 -7.95 -0.12
N THR A 84 -3.63 -7.11 0.90
CA THR A 84 -4.79 -6.47 1.51
C THR A 84 -4.83 -5.02 1.03
N LEU A 85 -5.97 -4.59 0.54
CA LEU A 85 -6.12 -3.24 0.05
C LEU A 85 -7.29 -2.58 0.75
N THR A 86 -7.05 -1.41 1.33
CA THR A 86 -8.05 -0.69 2.09
C THR A 86 -7.89 0.81 1.87
N THR A 87 -8.89 1.59 2.26
CA THR A 87 -8.74 3.04 2.24
C THR A 87 -7.87 3.47 3.41
N LEU A 88 -7.29 4.66 3.31
CA LEU A 88 -6.48 5.20 4.40
C LEU A 88 -7.34 5.34 5.67
N ASP A 89 -8.60 5.79 5.54
CA ASP A 89 -9.46 5.95 6.69
C ASP A 89 -9.67 4.62 7.43
N ASP A 90 -9.93 3.56 6.67
CA ASP A 90 -10.12 2.24 7.28
C ASP A 90 -8.83 1.71 7.89
N PHE A 91 -7.71 1.95 7.22
CA PHE A 91 -6.40 1.54 7.73
C PHE A 91 -6.13 2.20 9.08
N LEU A 92 -6.37 3.51 9.18
CA LEU A 92 -6.12 4.24 10.42
C LEU A 92 -7.07 3.80 11.53
N ARG A 93 -8.32 3.52 11.17
CA ARG A 93 -9.30 3.04 12.16
C ARG A 93 -8.88 1.69 12.72
N ASP A 94 -8.42 0.79 11.86
CA ASP A 94 -7.99 -0.52 12.30
C ASP A 94 -6.72 -0.42 13.15
N ALA A 95 -5.79 0.46 12.79
CA ALA A 95 -4.57 0.64 13.57
C ALA A 95 -4.90 1.19 14.97
N ALA A 96 -5.83 2.15 15.05
CA ALA A 96 -6.23 2.70 16.34
C ALA A 96 -6.89 1.64 17.21
N ARG A 97 -7.67 0.75 16.57
CA ARG A 97 -8.36 -0.31 17.30
C ARG A 97 -7.37 -1.34 17.86
N SER A 98 -6.32 -1.63 17.10
CA SER A 98 -5.36 -2.64 17.54
C SER A 98 -4.40 -2.15 18.61
N THR A 99 -4.40 -0.86 18.93
CA THR A 99 -3.54 -0.34 20.00
C THR A 99 -4.17 -0.45 21.38
N GLU A 100 -5.36 -0.95 21.46
CA GLU A 100 -6.02 -1.07 22.76
C GLU A 100 -5.60 -2.30 23.54
#